data_1c85a1dfa86a9965a94300258efc502e
#
_entry.id   1c85a1dfa86a9965a94300258efc502e
#
_cell.length_a   1.000
_cell.length_b   1.000
_cell.length_c   1.000
_cell.angle_alpha   90.00
_cell.angle_beta   90.00
_cell.angle_gamma   90.00
#
_symmetry.space_group_name_H-M   'P 1'
#
loop_
_entity.id
_entity.type
_entity.pdbx_description
1 polymer ?
#
loop_
_entity_poly.entity_id
_entity_poly.type
_entity_poly.pdbx_seq_one_letter_code
_entity_poly.pdbx_strand_id
1 'polypeptide(L)'
;SVVPEAREDDLIRYRTINNQGVEASRNLRDTIVTMRNRQDWARDEMIAQGFGENLLVGSVPSRATADELASHIREGLSLTAGWCRHKSNAERFRFLRGKSSDAGLMVMVDSRVGSSSARRLDVCEFRAFVLLDDVAPLIFINRNDSSIDGGSGVERKINQAVILTIVDDEAAFRAYWKKMSADGAHVQDVADDCARRYGLSALALTIHAHGLGLVSDRDVSLIRTLSEQHVMDAETAGSGGNQNLTNASHLDTRFVRMVRNGGERGSLPYSDGLSLLGIKSVRSINLREFYDASGDLIPL
;
A
#
# COMPACT_ATOMS: atom_id res chain seq x y z
N SER A 1 -6.55 33.90 12.51
CA SER A 1 -6.36 32.53 11.99
C SER A 1 -7.04 32.46 10.64
N VAL A 2 -6.29 32.62 9.59
CA VAL A 2 -6.74 32.37 8.23
C VAL A 2 -6.52 30.90 7.97
N VAL A 3 -7.58 30.13 7.83
CA VAL A 3 -7.52 28.76 7.29
C VAL A 3 -7.08 28.90 5.83
N PRO A 4 -5.96 28.31 5.40
CA PRO A 4 -5.59 28.35 3.98
C PRO A 4 -6.68 27.64 3.18
N GLU A 5 -7.25 28.34 2.20
CA GLU A 5 -8.08 27.70 1.17
C GLU A 5 -7.27 26.57 0.52
N ALA A 6 -7.83 25.38 0.55
CA ALA A 6 -7.26 24.21 -0.13
C ALA A 6 -7.10 24.59 -1.62
N ARG A 7 -5.89 24.56 -2.13
CA ARG A 7 -5.62 24.69 -3.56
C ARG A 7 -6.27 23.49 -4.25
N GLU A 8 -7.24 23.73 -5.10
CA GLU A 8 -7.97 22.73 -5.90
C GLU A 8 -7.08 21.93 -6.86
N ASP A 9 -5.81 22.31 -7.03
CA ASP A 9 -4.88 21.72 -8.00
C ASP A 9 -3.97 20.60 -7.47
N ASP A 10 -4.05 20.26 -6.19
CA ASP A 10 -3.26 19.15 -5.66
C ASP A 10 -3.92 17.81 -6.05
N LEU A 11 -3.39 17.18 -7.09
CA LEU A 11 -3.82 15.91 -7.68
C LEU A 11 -3.81 14.76 -6.66
N ILE A 12 -4.84 14.75 -5.80
CA ILE A 12 -5.15 13.58 -4.99
C ILE A 12 -5.76 12.55 -5.91
N ARG A 13 -5.03 11.48 -6.20
CA ARG A 13 -5.56 10.37 -7.00
C ARG A 13 -6.13 9.32 -6.06
N TYR A 14 -7.45 9.19 -6.04
CA TYR A 14 -8.15 8.13 -5.32
C TYR A 14 -8.25 6.88 -6.17
N ARG A 15 -8.08 5.74 -5.55
CA ARG A 15 -8.51 4.45 -6.09
C ARG A 15 -9.83 4.07 -5.43
N THR A 16 -10.95 4.34 -6.11
CA THR A 16 -12.29 3.92 -5.69
C THR A 16 -12.71 2.63 -6.40
N ILE A 17 -13.68 1.91 -5.86
CA ILE A 17 -14.20 0.68 -6.48
C ILE A 17 -14.94 1.00 -7.78
N ASN A 18 -15.61 2.17 -7.88
CA ASN A 18 -16.53 2.50 -8.99
C ASN A 18 -16.18 3.77 -9.77
N ASN A 19 -15.05 4.41 -9.51
CA ASN A 19 -14.62 5.64 -10.23
C ASN A 19 -15.73 6.72 -10.35
N GLN A 20 -16.70 6.73 -9.44
CA GLN A 20 -17.78 7.71 -9.39
C GLN A 20 -17.33 8.88 -8.53
N GLY A 21 -17.45 10.10 -9.04
CA GLY A 21 -17.18 11.35 -8.33
C GLY A 21 -18.17 11.58 -7.19
N VAL A 22 -18.05 10.80 -6.12
CA VAL A 22 -18.81 10.98 -4.89
C VAL A 22 -18.05 12.01 -4.04
N GLU A 23 -18.77 12.94 -3.45
CA GLU A 23 -18.19 13.89 -2.50
C GLU A 23 -17.51 13.13 -1.36
N ALA A 24 -16.22 13.42 -1.12
CA ALA A 24 -15.42 12.73 -0.11
C ALA A 24 -16.06 12.83 1.28
N SER A 25 -16.19 11.72 1.98
CA SER A 25 -16.70 11.69 3.35
C SER A 25 -15.85 12.53 4.30
N ARG A 26 -16.41 12.91 5.45
CA ARG A 26 -15.65 13.57 6.50
C ARG A 26 -14.43 12.73 6.93
N ASN A 27 -14.57 11.40 7.01
CA ASN A 27 -13.49 10.52 7.42
C ASN A 27 -12.33 10.54 6.42
N LEU A 28 -12.63 10.52 5.13
CA LEU A 28 -11.63 10.60 4.08
C LEU A 28 -10.95 11.99 4.08
N ARG A 29 -11.72 13.08 4.14
CA ARG A 29 -11.16 14.44 4.20
C ARG A 29 -10.22 14.64 5.39
N ASP A 30 -10.63 14.24 6.60
CA ASP A 30 -9.80 14.36 7.80
C ASP A 30 -8.52 13.49 7.70
N THR A 31 -8.59 12.33 7.05
CA THR A 31 -7.44 11.46 6.80
C THR A 31 -6.46 12.13 5.84
N ILE A 32 -6.95 12.71 4.75
CA ILE A 32 -6.13 13.44 3.78
C ILE A 32 -5.42 14.62 4.45
N VAL A 33 -6.14 15.43 5.22
CA VAL A 33 -5.55 16.56 5.97
C VAL A 33 -4.45 16.07 6.92
N THR A 34 -4.69 14.98 7.63
CA THR A 34 -3.68 14.38 8.52
C THR A 34 -2.44 13.93 7.75
N MET A 35 -2.63 13.29 6.60
CA MET A 35 -1.51 12.81 5.77
C MET A 35 -0.75 13.97 5.11
N ARG A 36 -1.42 15.03 4.70
CA ARG A 36 -0.77 16.25 4.19
C ARG A 36 0.09 16.91 5.25
N ASN A 37 -0.41 17.09 6.46
CA ASN A 37 0.38 17.65 7.55
C ASN A 37 1.65 16.83 7.83
N ARG A 38 1.57 15.50 7.73
CA ARG A 38 2.74 14.62 7.85
C ARG A 38 3.68 14.76 6.67
N GLN A 39 3.16 14.85 5.46
CA GLN A 39 3.93 15.05 4.24
C GLN A 39 4.68 16.37 4.25
N ASP A 40 4.00 17.46 4.58
CA ASP A 40 4.58 18.81 4.63
C ASP A 40 5.74 18.86 5.62
N TRP A 41 5.53 18.35 6.83
CA TRP A 41 6.58 18.27 7.84
C TRP A 41 7.76 17.38 7.38
N ALA A 42 7.48 16.21 6.80
CA ALA A 42 8.51 15.31 6.32
C ALA A 42 9.31 15.93 5.16
N ARG A 43 8.64 16.65 4.27
CA ARG A 43 9.27 17.39 3.17
C ARG A 43 10.26 18.41 3.71
N ASP A 44 9.82 19.26 4.65
CA ASP A 44 10.68 20.29 5.25
C ASP A 44 11.90 19.67 5.94
N GLU A 45 11.70 18.59 6.68
CA GLU A 45 12.78 17.87 7.35
C GLU A 45 13.74 17.21 6.34
N MET A 46 13.23 16.62 5.25
CA MET A 46 14.05 16.01 4.20
C MET A 46 14.88 17.06 3.48
N ILE A 47 14.31 18.21 3.13
CA ILE A 47 15.04 19.35 2.52
C ILE A 47 16.11 19.86 3.49
N ALA A 48 15.80 20.02 4.76
CA ALA A 48 16.77 20.44 5.78
C ALA A 48 17.94 19.46 5.95
N GLN A 49 17.72 18.16 5.66
CA GLN A 49 18.75 17.12 5.64
C GLN A 49 19.51 17.03 4.31
N GLY A 50 19.18 17.86 3.32
CA GLY A 50 19.85 17.90 2.02
C GLY A 50 19.32 16.90 1.00
N PHE A 51 18.13 16.28 1.24
CA PHE A 51 17.49 15.47 0.22
C PHE A 51 16.90 16.34 -0.89
N GLY A 52 17.10 15.91 -2.14
CA GLY A 52 16.53 16.52 -3.34
C GLY A 52 15.26 15.80 -3.80
N GLU A 53 14.91 16.06 -5.07
CA GLU A 53 13.75 15.45 -5.71
C GLU A 53 13.84 13.91 -5.75
N ASN A 54 12.71 13.26 -5.55
CA ASN A 54 12.59 11.81 -5.64
C ASN A 54 12.55 11.38 -7.11
N LEU A 55 13.54 10.61 -7.53
CA LEU A 55 13.73 10.20 -8.93
C LEU A 55 12.62 9.27 -9.48
N LEU A 56 11.76 8.74 -8.63
CA LEU A 56 10.64 7.87 -9.06
C LEU A 56 9.39 8.68 -9.42
N VAL A 57 9.25 9.89 -8.89
CA VAL A 57 8.10 10.75 -9.17
C VAL A 57 8.20 11.30 -10.58
N GLY A 58 7.14 11.07 -11.38
CA GLY A 58 7.07 11.57 -12.75
C GLY A 58 8.04 10.91 -13.74
N SER A 59 8.81 9.92 -13.33
CA SER A 59 9.87 9.30 -14.15
C SER A 59 9.35 8.41 -15.29
N VAL A 60 8.09 7.95 -15.22
CA VAL A 60 7.50 7.05 -16.22
C VAL A 60 6.55 7.82 -17.13
N PRO A 61 6.74 7.76 -18.47
CA PRO A 61 5.81 8.38 -19.41
C PRO A 61 4.39 7.80 -19.29
N SER A 62 3.36 8.63 -19.44
CA SER A 62 1.95 8.18 -19.37
C SER A 62 1.59 7.11 -20.42
N ARG A 63 2.34 7.06 -21.52
CA ARG A 63 2.20 6.06 -22.61
C ARG A 63 2.91 4.73 -22.32
N ALA A 64 3.69 4.61 -21.26
CA ALA A 64 4.41 3.39 -20.93
C ALA A 64 3.48 2.17 -20.86
N THR A 65 3.96 1.03 -21.33
CA THR A 65 3.25 -0.26 -21.23
C THR A 65 3.27 -0.78 -19.77
N ALA A 66 2.50 -1.83 -19.51
CA ALA A 66 2.52 -2.47 -18.19
C ALA A 66 3.89 -3.11 -17.88
N ASP A 67 4.57 -3.67 -18.89
CA ASP A 67 5.90 -4.27 -18.75
C ASP A 67 6.97 -3.22 -18.43
N GLU A 68 6.96 -2.10 -19.16
CA GLU A 68 7.87 -0.97 -18.89
C GLU A 68 7.64 -0.42 -17.48
N LEU A 69 6.38 -0.26 -17.06
CA LEU A 69 6.05 0.19 -15.72
C LEU A 69 6.48 -0.82 -14.65
N ALA A 70 6.26 -2.12 -14.87
CA ALA A 70 6.71 -3.17 -13.96
C ALA A 70 8.24 -3.21 -13.83
N SER A 71 8.96 -3.07 -14.94
CA SER A 71 10.43 -3.00 -14.94
C SER A 71 10.93 -1.79 -14.16
N HIS A 72 10.31 -0.62 -14.40
CA HIS A 72 10.64 0.60 -13.68
C HIS A 72 10.39 0.50 -12.17
N ILE A 73 9.27 -0.11 -11.76
CA ILE A 73 8.98 -0.38 -10.34
C ILE A 73 10.03 -1.32 -9.75
N ARG A 74 10.40 -2.41 -10.44
CA ARG A 74 11.42 -3.35 -9.95
C ARG A 74 12.78 -2.67 -9.78
N GLU A 75 13.19 -1.89 -10.74
CA GLU A 75 14.45 -1.13 -10.68
C GLU A 75 14.42 -0.09 -9.56
N GLY A 76 13.40 0.75 -9.53
CA GLY A 76 13.25 1.83 -8.55
C GLY A 76 13.17 1.34 -7.10
N LEU A 77 12.57 0.17 -6.87
CA LEU A 77 12.50 -0.45 -5.55
C LEU A 77 13.62 -1.48 -5.31
N SER A 78 14.55 -1.65 -6.26
CA SER A 78 15.65 -2.62 -6.18
C SER A 78 15.14 -4.04 -5.83
N LEU A 79 14.08 -4.48 -6.53
CA LEU A 79 13.50 -5.81 -6.32
C LEU A 79 14.28 -6.85 -7.12
N THR A 80 14.80 -7.86 -6.42
CA THR A 80 15.49 -8.99 -7.07
C THR A 80 14.49 -10.02 -7.56
N ALA A 81 14.88 -10.81 -8.60
CA ALA A 81 14.04 -11.87 -9.12
C ALA A 81 13.58 -12.84 -8.02
N GLY A 82 12.30 -13.18 -8.02
CA GLY A 82 11.72 -14.09 -7.03
C GLY A 82 11.61 -13.52 -5.61
N TRP A 83 11.71 -12.22 -5.41
CA TRP A 83 11.67 -11.56 -4.10
C TRP A 83 10.42 -11.93 -3.26
N CYS A 84 9.31 -12.27 -3.90
CA CYS A 84 8.05 -12.62 -3.22
C CYS A 84 7.95 -14.11 -2.83
N ARG A 85 8.86 -14.96 -3.37
CA ARG A 85 8.79 -16.42 -3.15
C ARG A 85 9.06 -16.77 -1.69
N HIS A 86 8.39 -17.80 -1.21
CA HIS A 86 8.55 -18.34 0.16
C HIS A 86 8.28 -17.36 1.31
N LYS A 87 7.57 -16.26 1.03
CA LYS A 87 7.15 -15.28 2.02
C LYS A 87 5.63 -15.34 2.23
N SER A 88 5.18 -15.17 3.46
CA SER A 88 3.77 -14.90 3.78
C SER A 88 3.35 -13.53 3.22
N ASN A 89 2.05 -13.29 3.08
CA ASN A 89 1.53 -11.99 2.62
C ASN A 89 1.98 -10.84 3.54
N ALA A 90 2.05 -11.06 4.84
CA ALA A 90 2.52 -10.07 5.80
C ALA A 90 4.02 -9.74 5.60
N GLU A 91 4.84 -10.75 5.31
CA GLU A 91 6.28 -10.55 5.02
C GLU A 91 6.50 -9.84 3.68
N ARG A 92 5.71 -10.19 2.64
CA ARG A 92 5.74 -9.51 1.34
C ARG A 92 5.39 -8.04 1.47
N PHE A 93 4.30 -7.76 2.19
CA PHE A 93 3.87 -6.39 2.44
C PHE A 93 4.93 -5.59 3.20
N ARG A 94 5.49 -6.15 4.27
CA ARG A 94 6.56 -5.51 5.05
C ARG A 94 7.80 -5.26 4.19
N PHE A 95 8.19 -6.24 3.36
CA PHE A 95 9.33 -6.12 2.45
C PHE A 95 9.12 -4.99 1.43
N LEU A 96 7.98 -4.97 0.73
CA LEU A 96 7.66 -3.92 -0.25
C LEU A 96 7.59 -2.53 0.40
N ARG A 97 6.97 -2.44 1.56
CA ARG A 97 6.90 -1.20 2.31
C ARG A 97 8.29 -0.68 2.70
N GLY A 98 9.18 -1.56 3.15
CA GLY A 98 10.57 -1.21 3.44
C GLY A 98 11.29 -0.72 2.18
N LYS A 99 11.16 -1.44 1.06
CA LYS A 99 11.73 -1.03 -0.22
C LYS A 99 11.21 0.31 -0.72
N SER A 100 9.91 0.57 -0.55
CA SER A 100 9.31 1.86 -0.87
C SER A 100 9.89 2.98 0.01
N SER A 101 10.01 2.73 1.31
CA SER A 101 10.61 3.68 2.26
C SER A 101 12.08 3.97 1.92
N ASP A 102 12.87 2.93 1.58
CA ASP A 102 14.27 3.07 1.14
C ASP A 102 14.37 3.91 -0.15
N ALA A 103 13.39 3.79 -1.04
CA ALA A 103 13.29 4.56 -2.28
C ALA A 103 12.70 5.99 -2.07
N GLY A 104 12.46 6.39 -0.83
CA GLY A 104 11.94 7.71 -0.47
C GLY A 104 10.43 7.88 -0.60
N LEU A 105 9.68 6.79 -0.80
CA LEU A 105 8.22 6.80 -0.85
C LEU A 105 7.68 6.49 0.56
N MET A 106 6.99 7.41 1.19
CA MET A 106 6.37 7.18 2.49
C MET A 106 5.11 6.36 2.35
N VAL A 107 5.03 5.20 3.00
CA VAL A 107 3.85 4.31 2.96
C VAL A 107 3.16 4.27 4.31
N MET A 108 2.02 4.95 4.42
CA MET A 108 1.16 4.97 5.59
C MET A 108 0.00 3.99 5.41
N VAL A 109 -0.41 3.32 6.48
CA VAL A 109 -1.46 2.30 6.44
C VAL A 109 -2.36 2.47 7.63
N ASP A 110 -3.67 2.62 7.45
CA ASP A 110 -4.62 2.64 8.56
C ASP A 110 -5.98 2.11 8.11
N SER A 111 -6.81 1.73 9.07
CA SER A 111 -8.22 1.37 8.88
C SER A 111 -9.18 2.38 9.55
N ARG A 112 -8.64 3.45 10.13
CA ARG A 112 -9.38 4.42 10.96
C ARG A 112 -8.84 5.82 10.76
N VAL A 113 -9.64 6.81 11.16
CA VAL A 113 -9.22 8.21 11.18
C VAL A 113 -8.43 8.47 12.46
N GLY A 114 -7.12 8.59 12.34
CA GLY A 114 -6.22 8.78 13.46
C GLY A 114 -6.37 7.66 14.52
N SER A 115 -6.34 8.00 15.79
CA SER A 115 -6.48 7.03 16.90
C SER A 115 -7.94 6.73 17.31
N SER A 116 -8.93 7.10 16.50
CA SER A 116 -10.36 6.92 16.84
C SER A 116 -10.85 5.53 16.48
N SER A 117 -11.20 4.71 17.48
CA SER A 117 -11.79 3.39 17.25
C SER A 117 -13.18 3.43 16.60
N ALA A 118 -13.91 4.55 16.75
CA ALA A 118 -15.26 4.73 16.23
C ALA A 118 -15.29 5.20 14.76
N ARG A 119 -14.19 5.76 14.23
CA ARG A 119 -14.15 6.36 12.89
C ARG A 119 -13.40 5.45 11.92
N ARG A 120 -14.06 4.40 11.47
CA ARG A 120 -13.51 3.48 10.47
C ARG A 120 -13.49 4.13 9.09
N LEU A 121 -12.49 3.76 8.29
CA LEU A 121 -12.39 4.11 6.87
C LEU A 121 -13.16 3.10 6.04
N ASP A 122 -13.94 3.59 5.09
CA ASP A 122 -14.76 2.76 4.21
C ASP A 122 -13.92 2.37 2.97
N VAL A 123 -13.78 1.08 2.71
CA VAL A 123 -13.08 0.57 1.51
C VAL A 123 -13.91 0.77 0.25
N CYS A 124 -15.24 0.85 0.37
CA CYS A 124 -16.11 1.15 -0.76
C CYS A 124 -15.93 2.59 -1.24
N GLU A 125 -15.54 3.50 -0.34
CA GLU A 125 -15.23 4.88 -0.69
C GLU A 125 -13.83 5.00 -1.33
N PHE A 126 -12.82 4.41 -0.71
CA PHE A 126 -11.45 4.41 -1.24
C PHE A 126 -10.61 3.26 -0.69
N ARG A 127 -9.70 2.75 -1.50
CA ARG A 127 -8.73 1.71 -1.13
C ARG A 127 -7.36 2.27 -0.79
N ALA A 128 -6.94 3.26 -1.54
CA ALA A 128 -5.68 3.96 -1.36
C ALA A 128 -5.76 5.35 -1.99
N PHE A 129 -4.88 6.24 -1.56
CA PHE A 129 -4.62 7.49 -2.27
C PHE A 129 -3.12 7.83 -2.25
N VAL A 130 -2.72 8.69 -3.16
CA VAL A 130 -1.36 9.19 -3.28
C VAL A 130 -1.39 10.71 -3.15
N LEU A 131 -0.53 11.24 -2.29
CA LEU A 131 -0.20 12.66 -2.23
C LEU A 131 1.11 12.83 -2.97
N LEU A 132 1.03 13.47 -4.15
CA LEU A 132 2.19 13.72 -4.99
C LEU A 132 3.02 14.88 -4.38
N ASP A 133 4.31 14.67 -4.31
CA ASP A 133 5.30 15.66 -3.94
C ASP A 133 6.65 15.23 -4.51
N ASP A 134 7.44 16.18 -4.97
CA ASP A 134 8.71 15.88 -5.63
C ASP A 134 9.79 15.40 -4.64
N VAL A 135 9.66 15.71 -3.35
CA VAL A 135 10.66 15.35 -2.31
C VAL A 135 10.12 14.27 -1.37
N ALA A 136 8.88 14.40 -0.94
CA ALA A 136 8.24 13.56 0.09
C ALA A 136 6.93 12.91 -0.41
N PRO A 137 6.96 12.13 -1.50
CA PRO A 137 5.75 11.46 -1.99
C PRO A 137 5.20 10.50 -0.95
N LEU A 138 3.86 10.51 -0.76
CA LEU A 138 3.18 9.71 0.25
C LEU A 138 2.08 8.86 -0.37
N ILE A 139 2.08 7.57 -0.01
CA ILE A 139 1.04 6.60 -0.36
C ILE A 139 0.30 6.23 0.93
N PHE A 140 -1.01 6.41 0.93
CA PHE A 140 -1.87 5.93 2.02
C PHE A 140 -2.68 4.72 1.57
N ILE A 141 -2.69 3.66 2.37
CA ILE A 141 -3.41 2.41 2.11
C ILE A 141 -4.47 2.22 3.19
N ASN A 142 -5.74 2.07 2.77
CA ASN A 142 -6.82 1.68 3.66
C ASN A 142 -6.71 0.18 3.96
N ARG A 143 -6.36 -0.17 5.21
CA ARG A 143 -6.09 -1.56 5.63
C ARG A 143 -7.32 -2.47 5.61
N ASN A 144 -8.52 -1.91 5.52
CA ASN A 144 -9.74 -2.72 5.41
C ASN A 144 -9.88 -3.37 4.02
N ASP A 145 -9.02 -3.03 3.05
CA ASP A 145 -9.06 -3.60 1.70
C ASP A 145 -8.46 -5.00 1.67
N SER A 146 -9.26 -5.96 1.23
CA SER A 146 -8.87 -7.36 1.05
C SER A 146 -8.91 -7.83 -0.41
N SER A 147 -9.34 -6.98 -1.37
CA SER A 147 -9.60 -7.41 -2.74
C SER A 147 -8.99 -6.49 -3.82
N ILE A 148 -8.61 -7.09 -4.95
CA ILE A 148 -8.18 -6.40 -6.17
C ILE A 148 -9.24 -6.65 -7.24
N ASP A 149 -10.09 -5.65 -7.50
CA ASP A 149 -11.08 -5.72 -8.58
C ASP A 149 -10.71 -4.89 -9.80
N GLY A 150 -11.23 -5.33 -10.95
CA GLY A 150 -10.93 -4.74 -12.25
C GLY A 150 -11.46 -3.32 -12.42
N GLY A 151 -10.58 -2.41 -12.80
CA GLY A 151 -10.84 -1.00 -13.03
C GLY A 151 -10.88 -0.59 -14.52
N SER A 152 -10.93 0.71 -14.76
CA SER A 152 -10.84 1.37 -16.08
C SER A 152 -9.53 1.03 -16.83
N GLY A 153 -9.37 1.48 -18.07
CA GLY A 153 -8.20 1.15 -18.91
C GLY A 153 -6.85 1.48 -18.26
N VAL A 154 -6.74 2.61 -17.54
CA VAL A 154 -5.51 3.00 -16.81
C VAL A 154 -5.31 2.09 -15.61
N GLU A 155 -6.35 1.82 -14.85
CA GLU A 155 -6.30 0.93 -13.69
C GLU A 155 -5.95 -0.50 -14.10
N ARG A 156 -6.46 -0.97 -15.24
CA ARG A 156 -6.11 -2.28 -15.81
C ARG A 156 -4.62 -2.37 -16.11
N LYS A 157 -4.04 -1.32 -16.70
CA LYS A 157 -2.59 -1.24 -16.97
C LYS A 157 -1.78 -1.26 -15.66
N ILE A 158 -2.20 -0.50 -14.65
CA ILE A 158 -1.55 -0.48 -13.33
C ILE A 158 -1.64 -1.86 -12.66
N ASN A 159 -2.82 -2.48 -12.66
CA ASN A 159 -3.01 -3.81 -12.09
C ASN A 159 -2.14 -4.85 -12.79
N GLN A 160 -2.06 -4.80 -14.12
CA GLN A 160 -1.17 -5.67 -14.89
C GLN A 160 0.30 -5.42 -14.54
N ALA A 161 0.74 -4.18 -14.41
CA ALA A 161 2.10 -3.85 -14.00
C ALA A 161 2.42 -4.37 -12.59
N VAL A 162 1.48 -4.30 -11.64
CA VAL A 162 1.64 -4.89 -10.30
C VAL A 162 1.82 -6.40 -10.40
N ILE A 163 1.00 -7.09 -11.19
CA ILE A 163 1.13 -8.53 -11.41
C ILE A 163 2.51 -8.85 -11.99
N LEU A 164 2.93 -8.16 -13.03
CA LEU A 164 4.23 -8.35 -13.68
C LEU A 164 5.42 -8.00 -12.77
N THR A 165 5.24 -7.10 -11.80
CA THR A 165 6.25 -6.80 -10.78
C THR A 165 6.49 -7.98 -9.84
N ILE A 166 5.45 -8.77 -9.59
CA ILE A 166 5.45 -9.91 -8.67
C ILE A 166 5.72 -11.22 -9.42
N VAL A 167 5.07 -11.41 -10.58
CA VAL A 167 5.32 -12.51 -11.52
C VAL A 167 6.44 -12.07 -12.46
N ASP A 168 7.65 -12.09 -11.98
CA ASP A 168 8.84 -11.57 -12.67
C ASP A 168 9.41 -12.52 -13.74
N ASP A 169 8.93 -13.76 -13.78
CA ASP A 169 9.31 -14.81 -14.73
C ASP A 169 8.02 -15.46 -15.29
N GLU A 170 7.59 -14.98 -16.45
CA GLU A 170 6.40 -15.49 -17.15
C GLU A 170 6.53 -16.97 -17.54
N ALA A 171 7.73 -17.38 -17.96
CA ALA A 171 7.95 -18.77 -18.36
C ALA A 171 7.82 -19.73 -17.16
N ALA A 172 8.37 -19.34 -16.00
CA ALA A 172 8.21 -20.09 -14.77
C ALA A 172 6.74 -20.08 -14.29
N PHE A 173 6.00 -18.98 -14.45
CA PHE A 173 4.57 -18.92 -14.14
C PHE A 173 3.77 -19.87 -15.04
N ARG A 174 3.98 -19.84 -16.36
CA ARG A 174 3.33 -20.74 -17.33
C ARG A 174 3.59 -22.21 -17.00
N ALA A 175 4.85 -22.54 -16.72
CA ALA A 175 5.24 -23.92 -16.38
C ALA A 175 4.57 -24.37 -15.08
N TYR A 176 4.55 -23.50 -14.08
CA TYR A 176 3.91 -23.79 -12.79
C TYR A 176 2.40 -23.97 -12.93
N TRP A 177 1.70 -23.04 -13.63
CA TRP A 177 0.26 -23.13 -13.90
C TRP A 177 -0.09 -24.44 -14.61
N LYS A 178 0.62 -24.77 -15.70
CA LYS A 178 0.42 -26.02 -16.45
C LYS A 178 0.64 -27.26 -15.59
N LYS A 179 1.67 -27.24 -14.72
CA LYS A 179 1.93 -28.34 -13.79
C LYS A 179 0.78 -28.54 -12.81
N MET A 180 0.24 -27.45 -12.25
CA MET A 180 -0.87 -27.51 -11.29
C MET A 180 -2.20 -27.86 -11.96
N SER A 181 -2.36 -27.54 -13.25
CA SER A 181 -3.54 -27.91 -14.05
C SER A 181 -3.49 -29.35 -14.59
N ALA A 182 -2.37 -30.05 -14.38
CA ALA A 182 -2.28 -31.45 -14.77
C ALA A 182 -3.29 -32.32 -13.98
N ASP A 183 -3.65 -33.45 -14.54
CA ASP A 183 -4.53 -34.45 -13.89
C ASP A 183 -5.99 -33.97 -13.65
N GLY A 184 -6.45 -32.94 -14.37
CA GLY A 184 -7.84 -32.49 -14.30
C GLY A 184 -8.17 -31.67 -13.05
N ALA A 185 -7.20 -31.04 -12.44
CA ALA A 185 -7.40 -30.13 -11.30
C ALA A 185 -8.40 -29.02 -11.63
N HIS A 186 -9.26 -28.66 -10.67
CA HIS A 186 -10.18 -27.54 -10.84
C HIS A 186 -9.42 -26.23 -10.93
N VAL A 187 -9.85 -25.32 -11.81
CA VAL A 187 -9.21 -24.01 -11.99
C VAL A 187 -9.12 -23.21 -10.69
N GLN A 188 -10.08 -23.37 -9.78
CA GLN A 188 -10.07 -22.74 -8.47
C GLN A 188 -8.86 -23.21 -7.63
N ASP A 189 -8.61 -24.53 -7.55
CA ASP A 189 -7.49 -25.07 -6.77
C ASP A 189 -6.15 -24.60 -7.33
N VAL A 190 -6.03 -24.53 -8.65
CA VAL A 190 -4.85 -24.00 -9.35
C VAL A 190 -4.65 -22.51 -9.04
N ALA A 191 -5.72 -21.72 -9.12
CA ALA A 191 -5.68 -20.29 -8.83
C ALA A 191 -5.33 -20.01 -7.37
N ASP A 192 -5.89 -20.76 -6.41
CA ASP A 192 -5.60 -20.64 -4.99
C ASP A 192 -4.16 -21.04 -4.65
N ASP A 193 -3.64 -22.07 -5.31
CA ASP A 193 -2.25 -22.49 -5.13
C ASP A 193 -1.27 -21.44 -5.68
N CYS A 194 -1.56 -20.90 -6.86
CA CYS A 194 -0.83 -19.77 -7.41
C CYS A 194 -0.91 -18.52 -6.50
N ALA A 195 -2.09 -18.23 -5.92
CA ALA A 195 -2.30 -17.15 -4.97
C ALA A 195 -1.37 -17.28 -3.75
N ARG A 196 -1.29 -18.46 -3.16
CA ARG A 196 -0.34 -18.75 -2.06
C ARG A 196 1.10 -18.55 -2.47
N ARG A 197 1.47 -18.98 -3.67
CA ARG A 197 2.85 -18.90 -4.18
C ARG A 197 3.30 -17.47 -4.43
N TYR A 198 2.47 -16.68 -5.12
CA TYR A 198 2.83 -15.32 -5.57
C TYR A 198 2.34 -14.22 -4.62
N GLY A 199 1.36 -14.49 -3.74
CA GLY A 199 0.82 -13.51 -2.80
C GLY A 199 -0.06 -12.46 -3.45
N LEU A 200 -0.66 -12.81 -4.58
CA LEU A 200 -1.72 -12.06 -5.26
C LEU A 200 -3.05 -12.78 -5.09
N SER A 201 -4.17 -12.09 -5.36
CA SER A 201 -5.47 -12.74 -5.33
C SER A 201 -5.57 -13.81 -6.43
N ALA A 202 -6.35 -14.86 -6.17
CA ALA A 202 -6.65 -15.90 -7.17
C ALA A 202 -7.21 -15.29 -8.45
N LEU A 203 -8.10 -14.29 -8.34
CA LEU A 203 -8.68 -13.58 -9.49
C LEU A 203 -7.60 -12.85 -10.31
N ALA A 204 -6.69 -12.13 -9.67
CA ALA A 204 -5.63 -11.40 -10.38
C ALA A 204 -4.73 -12.33 -11.20
N LEU A 205 -4.35 -13.48 -10.61
CA LEU A 205 -3.52 -14.47 -11.29
C LEU A 205 -4.28 -15.24 -12.37
N THR A 206 -5.59 -15.45 -12.20
CA THR A 206 -6.44 -16.05 -13.25
C THR A 206 -6.61 -15.11 -14.44
N ILE A 207 -6.77 -13.80 -14.20
CA ILE A 207 -6.79 -12.79 -15.28
C ILE A 207 -5.45 -12.76 -16.01
N HIS A 208 -4.34 -12.85 -15.30
CA HIS A 208 -3.02 -12.93 -15.90
C HIS A 208 -2.86 -14.22 -16.74
N ALA A 209 -3.25 -15.37 -16.19
CA ALA A 209 -3.24 -16.66 -16.89
C ALA A 209 -4.13 -16.65 -18.15
N HIS A 210 -5.27 -15.94 -18.11
CA HIS A 210 -6.12 -15.73 -19.27
C HIS A 210 -5.41 -14.93 -20.37
N GLY A 211 -4.75 -13.81 -20.00
CA GLY A 211 -3.92 -13.04 -20.94
C GLY A 211 -2.80 -13.87 -21.59
N LEU A 212 -2.35 -14.91 -20.92
CA LEU A 212 -1.37 -15.87 -21.41
C LEU A 212 -1.99 -17.06 -22.19
N GLY A 213 -3.31 -17.12 -22.32
CA GLY A 213 -4.02 -18.22 -23.01
C GLY A 213 -4.01 -19.56 -22.25
N LEU A 214 -3.86 -19.51 -20.92
CA LEU A 214 -3.83 -20.73 -20.06
C LEU A 214 -5.20 -21.13 -19.53
N VAL A 215 -6.16 -20.22 -19.51
CA VAL A 215 -7.54 -20.41 -19.03
C VAL A 215 -8.53 -19.68 -19.96
N SER A 216 -9.81 -20.05 -19.87
CA SER A 216 -10.90 -19.47 -20.67
C SER A 216 -11.58 -18.29 -19.94
N ASP A 217 -12.39 -17.51 -20.69
CA ASP A 217 -13.27 -16.47 -20.11
C ASP A 217 -14.24 -17.03 -19.06
N ARG A 218 -14.68 -18.26 -19.25
CA ARG A 218 -15.56 -18.96 -18.29
C ARG A 218 -14.85 -19.18 -16.95
N ASP A 219 -13.57 -19.56 -16.99
CA ASP A 219 -12.77 -19.78 -15.78
C ASP A 219 -12.56 -18.44 -15.03
N VAL A 220 -12.28 -17.37 -15.76
CA VAL A 220 -12.17 -16.01 -15.17
C VAL A 220 -13.49 -15.62 -14.50
N SER A 221 -14.62 -15.84 -15.15
CA SER A 221 -15.94 -15.52 -14.61
C SER A 221 -16.26 -16.34 -13.36
N LEU A 222 -15.91 -17.62 -13.35
CA LEU A 222 -16.08 -18.49 -12.19
C LEU A 222 -15.28 -17.99 -10.97
N ILE A 223 -13.97 -17.72 -11.17
CA ILE A 223 -13.11 -17.27 -10.08
C ILE A 223 -13.54 -15.87 -9.58
N ARG A 224 -14.05 -15.00 -10.45
CA ARG A 224 -14.61 -13.69 -10.06
C ARG A 224 -15.79 -13.87 -9.11
N THR A 225 -16.77 -14.69 -9.46
CA THR A 225 -17.95 -14.96 -8.63
C THR A 225 -17.55 -15.51 -7.25
N LEU A 226 -16.60 -16.46 -7.21
CA LEU A 226 -16.11 -17.02 -5.96
C LEU A 226 -15.38 -15.98 -5.10
N SER A 227 -14.60 -15.09 -5.72
CA SER A 227 -13.90 -14.00 -5.02
C SER A 227 -14.88 -13.00 -4.39
N GLU A 228 -15.96 -12.65 -5.09
CA GLU A 228 -17.02 -11.76 -4.58
C GLU A 228 -17.73 -12.36 -3.37
N GLN A 229 -18.01 -13.68 -3.38
CA GLN A 229 -18.62 -14.38 -2.25
C GLN A 229 -17.74 -14.37 -1.00
N HIS A 230 -16.43 -14.59 -1.15
CA HIS A 230 -15.48 -14.57 -0.03
C HIS A 230 -15.35 -13.19 0.65
N VAL A 231 -15.51 -12.10 -0.09
CA VAL A 231 -15.48 -10.73 0.46
C VAL A 231 -16.69 -10.50 1.37
N MET A 232 -17.87 -10.96 0.99
CA MET A 232 -19.09 -10.82 1.79
C MET A 232 -19.01 -11.59 3.11
N ASP A 233 -18.36 -12.77 3.12
CA ASP A 233 -18.20 -13.60 4.31
C ASP A 233 -17.13 -13.08 5.29
N ALA A 234 -16.10 -12.37 4.81
CA ALA A 234 -14.98 -11.87 5.61
C ALA A 234 -15.29 -10.62 6.44
N GLU A 235 -16.35 -9.87 6.12
CA GLU A 235 -16.75 -8.63 6.83
C GLU A 235 -17.24 -8.87 8.27
N THR A 236 -17.42 -10.14 8.69
CA THR A 236 -18.00 -10.49 9.99
C THR A 236 -16.97 -10.80 11.10
N ALA A 237 -15.67 -10.88 10.82
CA ALA A 237 -14.66 -11.28 11.80
C ALA A 237 -13.78 -10.13 12.29
N GLY A 238 -14.03 -9.64 13.50
CA GLY A 238 -13.19 -8.64 14.19
C GLY A 238 -12.06 -9.26 14.99
N SER A 239 -10.83 -8.71 14.90
CA SER A 239 -9.68 -9.15 15.71
C SER A 239 -9.15 -8.02 16.59
N GLY A 240 -8.92 -8.31 17.88
CA GLY A 240 -8.29 -7.42 18.86
C GLY A 240 -6.77 -7.62 18.90
N GLY A 241 -6.01 -6.51 19.07
CA GLY A 241 -4.54 -6.52 19.12
C GLY A 241 -3.97 -5.43 20.04
N ASN A 242 -2.68 -5.50 20.37
CA ASN A 242 -1.98 -4.50 21.17
C ASN A 242 -1.94 -3.15 20.43
N GLN A 243 -2.52 -2.11 21.03
CA GLN A 243 -2.73 -0.80 20.41
C GLN A 243 -1.43 -0.07 20.05
N ASN A 244 -0.36 -0.25 20.83
CA ASN A 244 0.95 0.38 20.59
C ASN A 244 1.64 -0.22 19.36
N LEU A 245 1.67 -1.54 19.27
CA LEU A 245 2.19 -2.28 18.11
C LEU A 245 1.40 -1.95 16.86
N THR A 246 0.08 -1.82 16.98
CA THR A 246 -0.81 -1.48 15.89
C THR A 246 -0.55 -0.06 15.38
N ASN A 247 -0.43 0.94 16.27
CA ASN A 247 -0.21 2.33 15.88
C ASN A 247 1.17 2.52 15.21
N ALA A 248 2.22 1.90 15.73
CA ALA A 248 3.55 1.95 15.12
C ALA A 248 3.58 1.32 13.73
N SER A 249 2.85 0.22 13.52
CA SER A 249 2.77 -0.46 12.22
C SER A 249 2.01 0.33 11.15
N HIS A 250 1.26 1.36 11.52
CA HIS A 250 0.50 2.21 10.61
C HIS A 250 1.37 3.28 9.93
N LEU A 251 2.46 3.69 10.57
CA LEU A 251 3.35 4.75 10.09
C LEU A 251 4.53 4.17 9.31
N ASP A 252 5.01 4.94 8.33
CA ASP A 252 6.24 4.62 7.62
C ASP A 252 7.46 4.66 8.56
N THR A 253 8.34 3.67 8.46
CA THR A 253 9.51 3.53 9.35
C THR A 253 10.47 4.71 9.25
N ARG A 254 10.73 5.21 8.01
CA ARG A 254 11.58 6.38 7.79
C ARG A 254 10.96 7.64 8.40
N PHE A 255 9.65 7.81 8.24
CA PHE A 255 8.92 8.92 8.86
C PHE A 255 9.04 8.90 10.39
N VAL A 256 8.81 7.74 11.02
CA VAL A 256 8.94 7.58 12.48
C VAL A 256 10.36 7.91 12.94
N ARG A 257 11.37 7.45 12.20
CA ARG A 257 12.79 7.76 12.46
C ARG A 257 13.08 9.25 12.35
N MET A 258 12.56 9.94 11.34
CA MET A 258 12.73 11.39 11.20
C MET A 258 12.12 12.15 12.36
N VAL A 259 10.90 11.77 12.81
CA VAL A 259 10.23 12.40 13.95
C VAL A 259 11.05 12.19 15.24
N ARG A 260 11.54 10.98 15.49
CA ARG A 260 12.42 10.67 16.61
C ARG A 260 13.68 11.52 16.60
N ASN A 261 14.40 11.51 15.48
CA ASN A 261 15.66 12.26 15.33
C ASN A 261 15.45 13.76 15.48
N GLY A 262 14.33 14.31 14.98
CA GLY A 262 13.96 15.71 15.15
C GLY A 262 13.74 16.08 16.64
N GLY A 263 13.07 15.20 17.37
CA GLY A 263 12.91 15.32 18.83
C GLY A 263 14.23 15.26 19.58
N GLU A 264 15.09 14.30 19.27
CA GLU A 264 16.41 14.13 19.91
C GLU A 264 17.36 15.30 19.63
N ARG A 265 17.30 15.90 18.43
CA ARG A 265 18.05 17.12 18.09
C ARG A 265 17.45 18.41 18.68
N GLY A 266 16.25 18.34 19.23
CA GLY A 266 15.52 19.52 19.72
C GLY A 266 14.98 20.43 18.60
N SER A 267 15.01 20.00 17.34
CA SER A 267 14.44 20.73 16.20
C SER A 267 12.91 20.54 16.09
N LEU A 268 12.37 19.52 16.71
CA LEU A 268 10.94 19.24 16.76
C LEU A 268 10.44 19.30 18.22
N PRO A 269 9.48 20.18 18.55
CA PRO A 269 8.85 20.19 19.86
C PRO A 269 8.18 18.85 20.17
N TYR A 270 8.28 18.42 21.42
CA TYR A 270 7.77 17.12 21.85
C TYR A 270 6.27 16.91 21.56
N SER A 271 5.46 17.96 21.78
CA SER A 271 4.02 17.96 21.48
C SER A 271 3.73 17.70 20.01
N ASP A 272 4.53 18.31 19.12
CA ASP A 272 4.37 18.22 17.68
C ASP A 272 4.80 16.85 17.19
N GLY A 273 5.88 16.29 17.74
CA GLY A 273 6.28 14.91 17.48
C GLY A 273 5.19 13.91 17.85
N LEU A 274 4.56 14.05 19.02
CA LEU A 274 3.42 13.21 19.41
C LEU A 274 2.23 13.35 18.44
N SER A 275 1.91 14.58 18.04
CA SER A 275 0.84 14.85 17.08
C SER A 275 1.10 14.19 15.73
N LEU A 276 2.31 14.30 15.18
CA LEU A 276 2.75 13.66 13.94
C LEU A 276 2.64 12.14 14.01
N LEU A 277 2.99 11.55 15.15
CA LEU A 277 2.85 10.10 15.38
C LEU A 277 1.40 9.67 15.67
N GLY A 278 0.45 10.61 15.82
CA GLY A 278 -0.94 10.33 16.18
C GLY A 278 -1.12 9.86 17.62
N ILE A 279 -0.19 10.22 18.52
CA ILE A 279 -0.19 9.84 19.93
C ILE A 279 -0.88 10.92 20.75
N LYS A 280 -2.03 10.61 21.35
CA LYS A 280 -2.83 11.59 22.12
C LYS A 280 -2.33 11.84 23.53
N SER A 281 -1.64 10.89 24.15
CA SER A 281 -1.15 11.02 25.52
C SER A 281 0.06 10.12 25.78
N VAL A 282 1.08 10.68 26.40
CA VAL A 282 2.30 9.95 26.82
C VAL A 282 2.01 8.88 27.87
N ARG A 283 0.97 9.07 28.69
CA ARG A 283 0.62 8.13 29.76
C ARG A 283 0.12 6.77 29.24
N SER A 284 -0.26 6.69 27.98
CA SER A 284 -0.82 5.48 27.38
C SER A 284 0.14 4.73 26.45
N ILE A 285 1.35 5.25 26.21
CA ILE A 285 2.28 4.70 25.23
C ILE A 285 3.70 4.71 25.78
N ASN A 286 4.35 3.55 25.77
CA ASN A 286 5.79 3.45 25.95
C ASN A 286 6.45 3.84 24.59
N LEU A 287 7.03 5.03 24.53
CA LEU A 287 7.67 5.55 23.30
C LEU A 287 8.80 4.63 22.81
N ARG A 288 9.53 3.98 23.74
CA ARG A 288 10.56 3.01 23.36
C ARG A 288 9.95 1.82 22.64
N GLU A 289 8.91 1.21 23.20
CA GLU A 289 8.19 0.12 22.55
C GLU A 289 7.58 0.55 21.19
N PHE A 290 7.11 1.80 21.09
CA PHE A 290 6.59 2.35 19.84
C PHE A 290 7.67 2.43 18.77
N TYR A 291 8.84 2.95 19.08
CA TYR A 291 9.97 3.03 18.16
C TYR A 291 10.50 1.64 17.79
N ASP A 292 10.66 0.75 18.77
CA ASP A 292 11.07 -0.64 18.54
C ASP A 292 10.08 -1.39 17.62
N ALA A 293 8.78 -1.17 17.82
CA ALA A 293 7.72 -1.78 17.01
C ALA A 293 7.65 -1.23 15.57
N SER A 294 8.12 0.00 15.33
CA SER A 294 8.22 0.57 13.99
C SER A 294 9.35 -0.03 13.13
N GLY A 295 10.17 -0.89 13.72
CA GLY A 295 11.34 -1.50 13.07
C GLY A 295 12.59 -0.62 13.13
N ASP A 296 12.62 0.36 14.02
CA ASP A 296 13.74 1.30 14.20
C ASP A 296 14.78 0.78 15.20
N LEU A 297 14.91 -0.55 15.32
CA LEU A 297 16.01 -1.17 16.06
C LEU A 297 17.33 -0.90 15.36
N ILE A 298 18.06 0.09 15.85
CA ILE A 298 19.51 0.13 15.67
C ILE A 298 20.08 -0.76 16.77
N PRO A 299 20.84 -1.81 16.45
CA PRO A 299 21.67 -2.44 17.47
C PRO A 299 22.62 -1.38 18.01
N LEU A 300 22.63 -1.24 19.34
CA LEU A 300 23.63 -0.45 20.06
C LEU A 300 25.02 -1.00 19.79
#